data_bf090098738704f0d48260e4f3a9036e
#
_entry.id   bf090098738704f0d48260e4f3a9036e
#
_cell.length_a   1.000
_cell.length_b   1.000
_cell.length_c   1.000
_cell.angle_alpha   90.00
_cell.angle_beta   90.00
_cell.angle_gamma   90.00
#
_symmetry.space_group_name_H-M   'P 1'
#
loop_
_entity.id
_entity.type
_entity.pdbx_description
1 polymer ?
#
loop_
_entity_poly.entity_id
_entity_poly.type
_entity_poly.pdbx_seq_one_letter_code
_entity_poly.pdbx_strand_id
1 'polypeptide(L)'
;MRKFCFAAFAAVLIGTTACTPKAPEQFTGKIVDGTMNTVTVESPADGRRVTFTTEDADMQEAYGLLLGNTATVTYRGKLGETTPALKVVTDPAYVTAIGRWVEPNPIDPEQEQGIEIRINGVAASINMLTLRYEAWELAPEGDRIILSLSLIHI
;
A
#
# COMPACT_ATOMS: atom_id res chain seq x y z
N MET A 1 -50.22 -68.19 -2.65
CA MET A 1 -50.20 -66.90 -1.94
C MET A 1 -48.73 -66.53 -1.70
N ARG A 2 -48.16 -65.68 -2.54
CA ARG A 2 -46.73 -65.21 -2.44
C ARG A 2 -46.73 -63.85 -1.81
N LYS A 3 -46.13 -63.71 -0.61
CA LYS A 3 -45.93 -62.42 0.07
C LYS A 3 -44.63 -61.77 -0.42
N PHE A 4 -44.74 -60.65 -1.08
CA PHE A 4 -43.60 -59.79 -1.43
C PHE A 4 -43.28 -58.88 -0.24
N CYS A 5 -42.09 -59.05 0.33
CA CYS A 5 -41.51 -58.10 1.26
C CYS A 5 -40.78 -56.98 0.48
N PHE A 6 -41.30 -55.76 0.53
CA PHE A 6 -40.59 -54.56 0.08
C PHE A 6 -39.62 -54.13 1.14
N ALA A 7 -38.32 -54.25 0.88
CA ALA A 7 -37.26 -53.62 1.70
C ALA A 7 -37.05 -52.18 1.23
N ALA A 8 -37.43 -51.23 2.03
CA ALA A 8 -37.16 -49.81 1.80
C ALA A 8 -35.69 -49.51 2.12
N PHE A 9 -34.90 -49.18 1.09
CA PHE A 9 -33.51 -48.74 1.23
C PHE A 9 -33.53 -47.23 1.48
N ALA A 10 -33.29 -46.80 2.72
CA ALA A 10 -33.13 -45.40 3.07
C ALA A 10 -31.71 -44.95 2.70
N ALA A 11 -31.57 -44.22 1.61
CA ALA A 11 -30.29 -43.57 1.21
C ALA A 11 -30.06 -42.36 2.13
N VAL A 12 -29.11 -42.48 3.06
CA VAL A 12 -28.61 -41.34 3.86
C VAL A 12 -27.66 -40.52 2.98
N LEU A 13 -28.16 -39.40 2.48
CA LEU A 13 -27.34 -38.35 1.82
C LEU A 13 -26.52 -37.64 2.90
N ILE A 14 -25.27 -38.04 3.07
CA ILE A 14 -24.27 -37.29 3.87
C ILE A 14 -23.87 -36.08 3.04
N GLY A 15 -24.50 -34.94 3.29
CA GLY A 15 -24.12 -33.67 2.72
C GLY A 15 -22.74 -33.24 3.27
N THR A 16 -21.68 -33.44 2.48
CA THR A 16 -20.38 -32.83 2.75
C THR A 16 -20.49 -31.34 2.47
N THR A 17 -20.65 -30.51 3.51
CA THR A 17 -20.49 -29.07 3.41
C THR A 17 -19.01 -28.81 3.12
N ALA A 18 -18.66 -28.74 1.84
CA ALA A 18 -17.35 -28.26 1.42
C ALA A 18 -17.26 -26.79 1.84
N CYS A 19 -16.44 -26.49 2.88
CA CYS A 19 -16.01 -25.14 3.16
C CYS A 19 -15.23 -24.63 1.95
N THR A 20 -15.89 -23.91 1.05
CA THR A 20 -15.22 -23.22 -0.05
C THR A 20 -14.31 -22.14 0.57
N PRO A 21 -13.01 -22.19 0.38
CA PRO A 21 -12.14 -21.17 0.91
C PRO A 21 -12.54 -19.81 0.31
N LYS A 22 -12.75 -18.82 1.17
CA LYS A 22 -13.14 -17.47 0.74
C LYS A 22 -12.12 -16.95 -0.28
N ALA A 23 -12.59 -16.35 -1.37
CA ALA A 23 -11.72 -15.74 -2.37
C ALA A 23 -10.81 -14.67 -1.74
N PRO A 24 -9.59 -14.47 -2.25
CA PRO A 24 -8.75 -13.37 -1.81
C PRO A 24 -9.42 -12.02 -2.04
N GLU A 25 -9.24 -11.11 -1.09
CA GLU A 25 -9.70 -9.72 -1.14
C GLU A 25 -8.48 -8.79 -1.18
N GLN A 26 -8.67 -7.55 -1.57
CA GLN A 26 -7.62 -6.54 -1.61
C GLN A 26 -7.97 -5.36 -0.71
N PHE A 27 -6.93 -4.81 -0.05
CA PHE A 27 -6.99 -3.58 0.70
C PHE A 27 -5.92 -2.63 0.17
N THR A 28 -6.33 -1.46 -0.31
CA THR A 28 -5.43 -0.48 -0.91
C THR A 28 -5.46 0.81 -0.11
N GLY A 29 -4.29 1.39 0.12
CA GLY A 29 -4.15 2.65 0.82
C GLY A 29 -2.70 3.09 0.98
N LYS A 30 -2.48 4.12 1.81
CA LYS A 30 -1.13 4.61 2.12
C LYS A 30 -0.53 3.86 3.31
N ILE A 31 0.76 3.54 3.22
CA ILE A 31 1.52 2.98 4.34
C ILE A 31 1.71 4.08 5.38
N VAL A 32 1.20 3.86 6.58
CA VAL A 32 1.30 4.80 7.71
C VAL A 32 2.19 4.30 8.83
N ASP A 33 2.48 2.99 8.84
CA ASP A 33 3.44 2.38 9.77
C ASP A 33 3.97 1.07 9.18
N GLY A 34 5.16 0.67 9.58
CA GLY A 34 5.78 -0.58 9.14
C GLY A 34 6.88 -1.03 10.07
N THR A 35 6.95 -2.35 10.26
CA THR A 35 8.01 -3.03 10.97
C THR A 35 8.67 -4.06 10.04
N MET A 36 9.57 -4.86 10.55
CA MET A 36 10.21 -5.94 9.78
C MET A 36 9.18 -6.95 9.23
N ASN A 37 8.11 -7.23 9.99
CA ASN A 37 7.15 -8.29 9.69
C ASN A 37 5.70 -7.79 9.58
N THR A 38 5.47 -6.47 9.64
CA THR A 38 4.13 -5.91 9.53
C THR A 38 4.10 -4.64 8.69
N VAL A 39 2.96 -4.38 8.07
CA VAL A 39 2.65 -3.11 7.40
C VAL A 39 1.26 -2.66 7.80
N THR A 40 1.13 -1.39 8.19
CA THR A 40 -0.17 -0.77 8.47
C THR A 40 -0.52 0.16 7.31
N VAL A 41 -1.66 -0.12 6.71
CA VAL A 41 -2.17 0.61 5.53
C VAL A 41 -3.43 1.36 5.93
N GLU A 42 -3.50 2.65 5.57
CA GLU A 42 -4.66 3.52 5.78
C GLU A 42 -5.41 3.73 4.47
N SER A 43 -6.69 3.39 4.47
CA SER A 43 -7.60 3.59 3.33
C SER A 43 -7.88 5.08 3.12
N PRO A 44 -7.72 5.62 1.90
CA PRO A 44 -8.03 7.02 1.60
C PRO A 44 -9.53 7.31 1.59
N ALA A 45 -10.39 6.28 1.51
CA ALA A 45 -11.84 6.45 1.41
C ALA A 45 -12.50 6.76 2.75
N ASP A 46 -12.03 6.14 3.84
CA ASP A 46 -12.66 6.21 5.16
C ASP A 46 -11.66 6.40 6.31
N GLY A 47 -10.35 6.51 6.02
CA GLY A 47 -9.29 6.63 7.03
C GLY A 47 -9.08 5.35 7.86
N ARG A 48 -9.67 4.24 7.48
CA ARG A 48 -9.53 2.97 8.18
C ARG A 48 -8.10 2.47 8.08
N ARG A 49 -7.50 2.12 9.23
CA ARG A 49 -6.18 1.50 9.32
C ARG A 49 -6.30 0.00 9.53
N VAL A 50 -5.52 -0.75 8.77
CA VAL A 50 -5.42 -2.19 8.89
C VAL A 50 -3.96 -2.59 8.95
N THR A 51 -3.59 -3.39 9.95
CA THR A 51 -2.25 -3.96 10.07
C THR A 51 -2.22 -5.36 9.48
N PHE A 52 -1.26 -5.61 8.61
CA PHE A 52 -1.05 -6.91 7.98
C PHE A 52 0.29 -7.48 8.43
N THR A 53 0.36 -8.80 8.69
CA THR A 53 1.65 -9.50 8.81
C THR A 53 2.15 -9.84 7.41
N THR A 54 3.46 -9.66 7.20
CA THR A 54 4.12 -9.87 5.91
C THR A 54 5.07 -11.08 5.92
N GLU A 55 5.12 -11.82 7.02
CA GLU A 55 6.08 -12.91 7.24
C GLU A 55 6.02 -14.00 6.16
N ASP A 56 4.81 -14.39 5.75
CA ASP A 56 4.59 -15.40 4.70
C ASP A 56 4.04 -14.79 3.39
N ALA A 57 4.08 -13.46 3.24
CA ALA A 57 3.54 -12.78 2.08
C ALA A 57 4.49 -12.82 0.88
N ASP A 58 3.92 -12.86 -0.33
CA ASP A 58 4.66 -12.56 -1.55
C ASP A 58 5.01 -11.06 -1.60
N MET A 59 6.31 -10.74 -1.50
CA MET A 59 6.87 -9.40 -1.47
C MET A 59 7.61 -9.03 -2.76
N GLN A 60 7.51 -9.81 -3.85
CA GLN A 60 8.29 -9.59 -5.08
C GLN A 60 8.00 -8.25 -5.74
N GLU A 61 6.78 -7.73 -5.59
CA GLU A 61 6.37 -6.43 -6.11
C GLU A 61 6.26 -5.35 -4.99
N ALA A 62 6.82 -5.62 -3.82
CA ALA A 62 6.95 -4.65 -2.75
C ALA A 62 8.32 -3.95 -2.84
N TYR A 63 8.35 -2.79 -3.50
CA TYR A 63 9.57 -1.97 -3.70
C TYR A 63 9.94 -1.18 -2.44
N GLY A 64 9.81 -1.77 -1.27
CA GLY A 64 10.01 -1.16 0.03
C GLY A 64 8.69 -0.71 0.68
N LEU A 65 8.59 -0.96 1.99
CA LEU A 65 7.43 -0.57 2.80
C LEU A 65 7.67 0.85 3.36
N LEU A 66 7.79 1.83 2.46
CA LEU A 66 8.09 3.21 2.83
C LEU A 66 6.83 3.97 3.23
N LEU A 67 6.91 4.74 4.31
CA LEU A 67 5.81 5.58 4.78
C LEU A 67 5.35 6.56 3.68
N GLY A 68 4.06 6.65 3.49
CA GLY A 68 3.43 7.49 2.46
C GLY A 68 3.30 6.83 1.09
N ASN A 69 3.99 5.70 0.84
CA ASN A 69 3.81 4.94 -0.40
C ASN A 69 2.41 4.30 -0.45
N THR A 70 1.88 4.13 -1.64
CA THR A 70 0.64 3.35 -1.85
C THR A 70 0.96 1.86 -1.83
N ALA A 71 0.19 1.11 -1.04
CA ALA A 71 0.26 -0.34 -1.00
C ALA A 71 -1.09 -0.97 -1.30
N THR A 72 -1.07 -2.07 -2.06
CA THR A 72 -2.21 -2.97 -2.24
C THR A 72 -1.85 -4.31 -1.60
N VAL A 73 -2.60 -4.66 -0.56
CA VAL A 73 -2.41 -5.91 0.19
C VAL A 73 -3.51 -6.88 -0.17
N THR A 74 -3.14 -8.05 -0.68
CA THR A 74 -4.05 -9.16 -0.90
C THR A 74 -4.10 -10.02 0.35
N TYR A 75 -5.29 -10.31 0.85
CA TYR A 75 -5.51 -11.10 2.06
C TYR A 75 -6.71 -12.03 1.89
N ARG A 76 -6.98 -12.89 2.87
CA ARG A 76 -8.12 -13.80 2.86
C ARG A 76 -8.85 -13.78 4.21
N GLY A 77 -10.18 -13.78 4.15
CA GLY A 77 -11.00 -13.83 5.35
C GLY A 77 -11.49 -12.46 5.81
N LYS A 78 -11.61 -12.26 7.12
CA LYS A 78 -12.07 -10.99 7.71
C LYS A 78 -10.87 -10.19 8.19
N LEU A 79 -10.94 -8.87 8.03
CA LEU A 79 -9.96 -7.96 8.62
C LEU A 79 -10.12 -7.96 10.16
N GLY A 80 -9.03 -8.27 10.85
CA GLY A 80 -8.92 -8.28 12.31
C GLY A 80 -7.98 -7.20 12.81
N GLU A 81 -7.52 -7.33 14.05
CA GLU A 81 -6.50 -6.48 14.66
C GLU A 81 -5.18 -6.58 13.87
N THR A 82 -4.82 -7.78 13.50
CA THR A 82 -3.73 -8.07 12.55
C THR A 82 -4.20 -9.16 11.60
N THR A 83 -3.99 -8.97 10.30
CA THR A 83 -4.44 -9.87 9.24
C THR A 83 -3.25 -10.40 8.44
N PRO A 84 -3.12 -11.71 8.20
CA PRO A 84 -2.06 -12.23 7.34
C PRO A 84 -2.21 -11.74 5.90
N ALA A 85 -1.14 -11.12 5.35
CA ALA A 85 -1.05 -10.79 3.94
C ALA A 85 -0.70 -12.06 3.14
N LEU A 86 -1.26 -12.17 1.93
CA LEU A 86 -0.86 -13.16 0.93
C LEU A 86 0.15 -12.55 -0.05
N LYS A 87 -0.06 -11.28 -0.40
CA LYS A 87 0.81 -10.53 -1.31
C LYS A 87 0.74 -9.05 -0.96
N VAL A 88 1.87 -8.37 -1.08
CA VAL A 88 1.98 -6.92 -0.98
C VAL A 88 2.57 -6.36 -2.26
N VAL A 89 1.92 -5.34 -2.81
CA VAL A 89 2.39 -4.59 -3.99
C VAL A 89 2.50 -3.14 -3.58
N THR A 90 3.62 -2.49 -3.89
CA THR A 90 3.81 -1.04 -3.64
C THR A 90 4.17 -0.31 -4.93
N ASP A 91 3.96 1.01 -4.95
CA ASP A 91 4.25 1.81 -6.12
C ASP A 91 5.77 2.03 -6.27
N PRO A 92 6.41 1.54 -7.37
CA PRO A 92 7.83 1.73 -7.61
C PRO A 92 8.19 3.19 -7.93
N ALA A 93 7.25 3.97 -8.51
CA ALA A 93 7.49 5.38 -8.83
C ALA A 93 7.72 6.22 -7.57
N TYR A 94 7.03 5.88 -6.47
CA TYR A 94 7.24 6.52 -5.19
C TYR A 94 8.68 6.37 -4.68
N VAL A 95 9.23 5.16 -4.76
CA VAL A 95 10.60 4.86 -4.34
C VAL A 95 11.62 5.58 -5.23
N THR A 96 11.36 5.61 -6.54
CA THR A 96 12.22 6.27 -7.52
C THR A 96 12.25 7.79 -7.33
N ALA A 97 11.15 8.40 -6.90
CA ALA A 97 11.06 9.84 -6.67
C ALA A 97 11.89 10.32 -5.47
N ILE A 98 12.09 9.47 -4.47
CA ILE A 98 12.82 9.84 -3.25
C ILE A 98 14.30 10.09 -3.55
N GLY A 99 14.80 11.24 -3.12
CA GLY A 99 16.20 11.61 -3.28
C GLY A 99 16.43 13.11 -3.44
N ARG A 100 17.68 13.47 -3.76
CA ARG A 100 18.08 14.85 -4.08
C ARG A 100 18.09 15.03 -5.60
N TRP A 101 17.35 16.02 -6.06
CA TRP A 101 17.23 16.40 -7.45
C TRP A 101 17.78 17.82 -7.61
N VAL A 102 19.04 17.92 -8.02
CA VAL A 102 19.78 19.18 -8.02
C VAL A 102 20.43 19.45 -9.37
N GLU A 103 20.63 20.73 -9.64
CA GLU A 103 21.38 21.28 -10.76
C GLU A 103 22.32 22.39 -10.27
N PRO A 104 23.35 22.79 -11.05
CA PRO A 104 24.16 23.96 -10.72
C PRO A 104 23.29 25.21 -10.63
N ASN A 105 23.52 26.05 -9.61
CA ASN A 105 22.81 27.32 -9.48
C ASN A 105 23.20 28.27 -10.62
N PRO A 106 22.23 28.87 -11.36
CA PRO A 106 22.51 29.75 -12.50
C PRO A 106 23.29 31.02 -12.13
N ILE A 107 23.24 31.46 -10.86
CA ILE A 107 23.93 32.69 -10.40
C ILE A 107 25.31 32.34 -9.83
N ASP A 108 25.42 31.21 -9.16
CA ASP A 108 26.66 30.73 -8.55
C ASP A 108 26.81 29.22 -8.86
N PRO A 109 27.48 28.88 -9.98
CA PRO A 109 27.59 27.48 -10.40
C PRO A 109 28.38 26.56 -9.46
N GLU A 110 29.09 27.12 -8.46
CA GLU A 110 29.75 26.34 -7.42
C GLU A 110 28.76 25.82 -6.37
N GLN A 111 27.53 26.34 -6.37
CA GLN A 111 26.42 25.88 -5.51
C GLN A 111 25.40 25.08 -6.31
N GLU A 112 24.81 24.11 -5.67
CA GLU A 112 23.67 23.36 -6.20
C GLU A 112 22.36 24.02 -5.76
N GLN A 113 21.34 23.99 -6.65
CA GLN A 113 19.95 24.30 -6.31
C GLN A 113 19.04 23.14 -6.71
N GLY A 114 17.90 23.00 -6.05
CA GLY A 114 16.94 21.96 -6.39
C GLY A 114 16.01 21.57 -5.27
N ILE A 115 15.60 20.34 -5.27
CA ILE A 115 14.66 19.79 -4.30
C ILE A 115 15.18 18.49 -3.68
N GLU A 116 14.83 18.28 -2.43
CA GLU A 116 14.98 16.99 -1.75
C GLU A 116 13.59 16.40 -1.49
N ILE A 117 13.35 15.21 -2.00
CA ILE A 117 12.11 14.44 -1.84
C ILE A 117 12.37 13.35 -0.80
N ARG A 118 11.56 13.35 0.25
CA ARG A 118 11.66 12.43 1.39
C ARG A 118 10.41 11.58 1.53
N ILE A 119 10.51 10.49 2.29
CA ILE A 119 9.37 9.65 2.64
C ILE A 119 8.26 10.47 3.32
N ASN A 120 7.05 9.91 3.36
CA ASN A 120 5.88 10.51 4.00
C ASN A 120 5.44 11.85 3.39
N GLY A 121 5.69 12.04 2.10
CA GLY A 121 5.21 13.22 1.37
C GLY A 121 5.94 14.52 1.71
N VAL A 122 7.12 14.47 2.33
CA VAL A 122 7.90 15.66 2.70
C VAL A 122 8.81 16.07 1.55
N ALA A 123 8.79 17.36 1.18
CA ALA A 123 9.73 17.97 0.25
C ALA A 123 10.49 19.12 0.92
N ALA A 124 11.68 19.41 0.44
CA ALA A 124 12.47 20.55 0.88
C ALA A 124 13.19 21.20 -0.30
N SER A 125 13.25 22.53 -0.32
CA SER A 125 14.02 23.28 -1.29
C SER A 125 15.50 23.35 -0.89
N ILE A 126 16.39 23.25 -1.87
CA ILE A 126 17.83 23.38 -1.70
C ILE A 126 18.26 24.66 -2.44
N ASN A 127 18.74 25.66 -1.70
CA ASN A 127 19.24 26.95 -2.21
C ASN A 127 18.26 27.68 -3.17
N MET A 128 16.93 27.46 -3.01
CA MET A 128 15.89 28.19 -3.73
C MET A 128 15.19 29.17 -2.77
N LEU A 129 15.58 30.45 -2.81
CA LEU A 129 15.11 31.46 -1.85
C LEU A 129 13.62 31.80 -2.00
N THR A 130 13.08 31.72 -3.20
CA THR A 130 11.71 32.12 -3.53
C THR A 130 10.72 30.97 -3.63
N LEU A 131 11.20 29.75 -3.81
CA LEU A 131 10.39 28.55 -3.95
C LEU A 131 10.64 27.61 -2.76
N ARG A 132 9.80 27.70 -1.75
CA ARG A 132 9.91 26.85 -0.56
C ARG A 132 8.89 25.72 -0.65
N TYR A 133 9.35 24.56 -1.10
CA TYR A 133 8.53 23.34 -1.11
C TYR A 133 8.52 22.72 0.28
N GLU A 134 7.36 22.20 0.70
CA GLU A 134 7.16 21.53 2.00
C GLU A 134 6.64 20.11 1.84
N ALA A 135 5.84 19.88 0.80
CA ALA A 135 5.22 18.58 0.58
C ALA A 135 5.26 18.16 -0.89
N TRP A 136 5.13 16.86 -1.11
CA TRP A 136 4.98 16.28 -2.43
C TRP A 136 4.05 15.08 -2.41
N GLU A 137 3.48 14.76 -3.56
CA GLU A 137 2.71 13.55 -3.79
C GLU A 137 2.92 13.08 -5.24
N LEU A 138 2.68 11.78 -5.49
CA LEU A 138 2.54 11.29 -6.85
C LEU A 138 1.18 11.68 -7.41
N ALA A 139 1.14 12.11 -8.68
CA ALA A 139 -0.12 12.23 -9.40
C ALA A 139 -0.81 10.85 -9.49
N PRO A 140 -2.15 10.82 -9.60
CA PRO A 140 -2.91 9.56 -9.66
C PRO A 140 -2.46 8.63 -10.80
N GLU A 141 -1.93 9.19 -11.89
CA GLU A 141 -1.40 8.45 -13.04
C GLU A 141 -0.02 7.85 -12.78
N GLY A 142 0.68 8.27 -11.69
CA GLY A 142 2.01 7.79 -11.32
C GLY A 142 3.16 8.28 -12.23
N ASP A 143 2.88 9.20 -13.15
CA ASP A 143 3.83 9.69 -14.17
C ASP A 143 4.54 11.00 -13.80
N ARG A 144 4.10 11.66 -12.73
CA ARG A 144 4.64 12.96 -12.29
C ARG A 144 4.48 13.14 -10.78
N ILE A 145 5.28 14.03 -10.23
CA ILE A 145 5.17 14.48 -8.84
C ILE A 145 4.49 15.86 -8.80
N ILE A 146 3.69 16.07 -7.76
CA ILE A 146 3.07 17.35 -7.44
C ILE A 146 3.80 17.90 -6.22
N LEU A 147 4.35 19.10 -6.33
CA LEU A 147 5.05 19.80 -5.26
C LEU A 147 4.15 20.89 -4.69
N SER A 148 4.03 20.95 -3.38
CA SER A 148 3.29 21.98 -2.67
C SER A 148 4.25 22.99 -2.04
N LEU A 149 3.95 24.28 -2.24
CA LEU A 149 4.70 25.39 -1.68
C LEU A 149 4.21 25.73 -0.27
N SER A 150 5.13 26.14 0.59
CA SER A 150 4.78 26.81 1.85
C SER A 150 4.15 28.16 1.56
N LEU A 151 2.91 28.35 2.00
CA LEU A 151 2.27 29.65 2.00
C LEU A 151 2.72 30.40 3.25
N ILE A 152 3.75 31.24 3.12
CA ILE A 152 4.11 32.18 4.18
C ILE A 152 3.05 33.29 4.15
N HIS A 153 2.10 33.27 5.07
CA HIS A 153 1.30 34.45 5.36
C HIS A 153 2.20 35.47 6.09
N ILE A 154 2.55 36.53 5.37
CA ILE A 154 3.22 37.70 5.94
C ILE A 154 2.14 38.54 6.63
#